data_7683e132e28616a0690b6077e9f19b66
#
_entry.id   7683e132e28616a0690b6077e9f19b66
#
_cell.length_a   1.000
_cell.length_b   1.000
_cell.length_c   1.000
_cell.angle_alpha   90.00
_cell.angle_beta   90.00
_cell.angle_gamma   90.00
#
_symmetry.space_group_name_H-M   'P 1'
#
loop_
_entity.id
_entity.type
_entity.pdbx_description
1 polymer ?
#
loop_
_entity_poly.entity_id
_entity_poly.type
_entity_poly.pdbx_seq_one_letter_code
_entity_poly.pdbx_strand_id
1 'polypeptide(L)'
;MAEKTVNTKKTARASHFPEHGPVDENGREILLSLKDVDITFGKGDNKVRAVRHATFDIYKGETFSLVGESGSGKTTIGRAVIRVNPLARGEILYKGVRISGKIPHSLDREVIRNVQMVFQDPAASLNERATVDYIISEGLYNFHLFENEADRVRKVENMINEVGLLPEHLTRYPHEFSGGQRQRIGLARAMVMEPELVVADEPISALDVSIRAQVLNLLKKFQTEQNITYLFIAHDLSIVRFISDRIGVIYKGRIVEIASSEELFDFPLHPYTHSLISAIPIPDPKLEKNKVLFTYDPSIHDYSTDQPELVNIGHDHWVYGNKKEIEEYKAIREKGEPLQPITIAAEGQSVSLHTLEETAEERAADEEFLRAPVHDTGAWWLKLLSFLLPILGLIAAQVFKKKFYLRNYRACFKAAIYGLITLGVIAVIFCLLLLLAVV
;
A
#
# COMPACT_ATOMS: atom_id res chain seq x y z
N MET A 1 9.49 -61.11 9.55
CA MET A 1 9.20 -59.67 9.76
C MET A 1 9.40 -58.97 8.42
N ALA A 2 8.32 -58.61 7.77
CA ALA A 2 8.36 -58.00 6.44
C ALA A 2 8.41 -56.49 6.60
N GLU A 3 9.50 -55.88 6.17
CA GLU A 3 9.63 -54.43 6.03
C GLU A 3 8.65 -53.92 4.96
N LYS A 4 7.65 -53.14 5.37
CA LYS A 4 6.80 -52.37 4.51
C LYS A 4 7.60 -51.13 4.03
N THR A 5 8.19 -51.23 2.85
CA THR A 5 8.72 -50.11 2.13
C THR A 5 7.56 -49.20 1.73
N VAL A 6 7.37 -48.09 2.45
CA VAL A 6 6.40 -47.03 2.08
C VAL A 6 6.95 -46.28 0.90
N ASN A 7 6.46 -46.62 -0.28
CA ASN A 7 6.79 -45.98 -1.53
C ASN A 7 6.03 -44.65 -1.65
N THR A 8 6.54 -43.57 -1.04
CA THR A 8 6.01 -42.23 -1.19
C THR A 8 6.55 -41.58 -2.47
N LYS A 9 6.08 -42.04 -3.63
CA LYS A 9 6.10 -41.20 -4.83
C LYS A 9 5.07 -40.08 -4.60
N LYS A 10 5.47 -38.94 -4.00
CA LYS A 10 4.77 -37.68 -4.16
C LYS A 10 4.85 -37.33 -5.65
N THR A 11 3.77 -37.61 -6.40
CA THR A 11 3.56 -37.02 -7.71
C THR A 11 3.56 -35.48 -7.50
N ALA A 12 4.63 -34.84 -7.93
CA ALA A 12 4.68 -33.38 -8.00
C ALA A 12 3.45 -32.94 -8.83
N ARG A 13 2.47 -32.30 -8.22
CA ARG A 13 1.36 -31.70 -8.96
C ARG A 13 1.96 -30.70 -9.92
N ALA A 14 1.58 -30.79 -11.19
CA ALA A 14 1.97 -29.79 -12.17
C ALA A 14 1.55 -28.39 -11.69
N SER A 15 2.45 -27.42 -11.81
CA SER A 15 2.14 -26.03 -11.49
C SER A 15 1.00 -25.52 -12.36
N HIS A 16 0.16 -24.64 -11.81
CA HIS A 16 -0.88 -23.95 -12.56
C HIS A 16 -0.31 -22.83 -13.43
N PHE A 17 0.91 -22.38 -13.10
CA PHE A 17 1.59 -21.34 -13.85
C PHE A 17 2.54 -21.95 -14.89
N PRO A 18 2.63 -21.34 -16.08
CA PRO A 18 3.66 -21.69 -17.03
C PRO A 18 5.05 -21.34 -16.46
N GLU A 19 6.07 -21.97 -16.98
CA GLU A 19 7.46 -21.70 -16.60
C GLU A 19 7.84 -20.25 -16.93
N HIS A 20 7.39 -19.77 -18.10
CA HIS A 20 7.56 -18.40 -18.55
C HIS A 20 6.21 -17.71 -18.74
N GLY A 21 6.16 -16.42 -18.43
CA GLY A 21 5.01 -15.55 -18.70
C GLY A 21 4.93 -15.18 -20.19
N PRO A 22 3.86 -14.47 -20.60
CA PRO A 22 3.80 -13.86 -21.93
C PRO A 22 4.93 -12.84 -22.09
N VAL A 23 5.34 -12.59 -23.33
CA VAL A 23 6.35 -11.59 -23.66
C VAL A 23 5.72 -10.40 -24.35
N ASP A 24 6.27 -9.22 -24.13
CA ASP A 24 5.88 -8.01 -24.84
C ASP A 24 6.49 -7.93 -26.24
N GLU A 25 6.23 -6.84 -26.97
CA GLU A 25 6.75 -6.59 -28.32
C GLU A 25 8.29 -6.51 -28.36
N ASN A 26 8.92 -6.20 -27.23
CA ASN A 26 10.37 -6.11 -27.07
C ASN A 26 11.02 -7.42 -26.57
N GLY A 27 10.24 -8.48 -26.39
CA GLY A 27 10.69 -9.78 -25.90
C GLY A 27 10.91 -9.84 -24.38
N ARG A 28 10.43 -8.87 -23.60
CA ARG A 28 10.51 -8.89 -22.13
C ARG A 28 9.41 -9.76 -21.55
N GLU A 29 9.74 -10.66 -20.62
CA GLU A 29 8.77 -11.54 -19.96
C GLU A 29 7.90 -10.75 -18.98
N ILE A 30 6.57 -10.77 -19.16
CA ILE A 30 5.60 -10.13 -18.27
C ILE A 30 5.30 -11.10 -17.12
N LEU A 31 5.68 -10.70 -15.90
CA LEU A 31 5.37 -11.48 -14.70
C LEU A 31 3.99 -11.17 -14.14
N LEU A 32 3.65 -9.88 -14.05
CA LEU A 32 2.35 -9.41 -13.53
C LEU A 32 1.73 -8.43 -14.52
N SER A 33 0.44 -8.57 -14.78
CA SER A 33 -0.33 -7.64 -15.62
C SER A 33 -1.62 -7.22 -14.91
N LEU A 34 -1.85 -5.92 -14.82
CA LEU A 34 -3.12 -5.35 -14.40
C LEU A 34 -3.84 -4.82 -15.65
N LYS A 35 -5.09 -5.24 -15.86
CA LYS A 35 -5.89 -4.84 -17.03
C LYS A 35 -7.19 -4.21 -16.58
N ASP A 36 -7.34 -2.92 -16.83
CA ASP A 36 -8.53 -2.12 -16.56
C ASP A 36 -9.07 -2.30 -15.12
N VAL A 37 -8.17 -2.27 -14.14
CA VAL A 37 -8.47 -2.59 -12.74
C VAL A 37 -9.15 -1.42 -12.06
N ASP A 38 -10.36 -1.69 -11.53
CA ASP A 38 -11.08 -0.79 -10.62
C ASP A 38 -11.17 -1.43 -9.23
N ILE A 39 -10.92 -0.64 -8.19
CA ILE A 39 -11.10 -1.05 -6.80
C ILE A 39 -11.98 -0.03 -6.09
N THR A 40 -13.06 -0.52 -5.50
CA THR A 40 -14.07 0.32 -4.86
C THR A 40 -14.34 -0.17 -3.45
N PHE A 41 -14.39 0.73 -2.50
CA PHE A 41 -14.78 0.47 -1.12
C PHE A 41 -16.15 1.09 -0.81
N GLY A 42 -16.80 0.59 0.23
CA GLY A 42 -18.13 1.06 0.63
C GLY A 42 -19.29 0.38 -0.10
N LYS A 43 -20.52 0.75 0.27
CA LYS A 43 -21.77 0.26 -0.31
C LYS A 43 -22.74 1.40 -0.55
N GLY A 44 -23.62 1.25 -1.56
CA GLY A 44 -24.63 2.26 -1.88
C GLY A 44 -23.98 3.59 -2.32
N ASP A 45 -24.51 4.71 -1.82
CA ASP A 45 -24.07 6.06 -2.18
C ASP A 45 -22.69 6.45 -1.60
N ASN A 46 -22.19 5.67 -0.63
CA ASN A 46 -20.88 5.88 -0.01
C ASN A 46 -19.76 5.05 -0.70
N LYS A 47 -19.86 4.83 -1.99
CA LYS A 47 -18.82 4.15 -2.76
C LYS A 47 -17.67 5.09 -3.08
N VAL A 48 -16.46 4.73 -2.62
CA VAL A 48 -15.22 5.40 -2.98
C VAL A 48 -14.45 4.55 -3.98
N ARG A 49 -14.23 5.07 -5.18
CA ARG A 49 -13.35 4.44 -6.20
C ARG A 49 -11.90 4.80 -5.88
N ALA A 50 -11.24 3.91 -5.16
CA ALA A 50 -9.83 4.11 -4.75
C ALA A 50 -8.86 3.89 -5.91
N VAL A 51 -9.20 3.04 -6.89
CA VAL A 51 -8.41 2.79 -8.10
C VAL A 51 -9.36 2.80 -9.31
N ARG A 52 -8.90 3.42 -10.41
CA ARG A 52 -9.70 3.68 -11.61
C ARG A 52 -8.90 3.31 -12.85
N HIS A 53 -9.37 2.28 -13.59
CA HIS A 53 -8.81 1.86 -14.88
C HIS A 53 -7.29 1.66 -14.85
N ALA A 54 -6.73 1.12 -13.74
CA ALA A 54 -5.31 0.88 -13.67
C ALA A 54 -4.90 -0.23 -14.64
N THR A 55 -4.01 0.11 -15.58
CA THR A 55 -3.49 -0.81 -16.59
C THR A 55 -1.99 -0.62 -16.71
N PHE A 56 -1.23 -1.66 -16.38
CA PHE A 56 0.23 -1.70 -16.55
C PHE A 56 0.76 -3.13 -16.38
N ASP A 57 1.94 -3.37 -16.92
CA ASP A 57 2.66 -4.62 -16.80
C ASP A 57 3.91 -4.45 -15.95
N ILE A 58 4.29 -5.50 -15.23
CA ILE A 58 5.55 -5.61 -14.49
C ILE A 58 6.33 -6.77 -15.11
N TYR A 59 7.57 -6.48 -15.51
CA TYR A 59 8.44 -7.46 -16.15
C TYR A 59 9.21 -8.26 -15.09
N LYS A 60 9.57 -9.49 -15.47
CA LYS A 60 10.33 -10.38 -14.60
C LYS A 60 11.71 -9.81 -14.28
N GLY A 61 12.05 -9.80 -12.98
CA GLY A 61 13.32 -9.29 -12.49
C GLY A 61 13.42 -7.78 -12.38
N GLU A 62 12.38 -6.99 -12.77
CA GLU A 62 12.41 -5.54 -12.60
C GLU A 62 11.91 -5.10 -11.22
N THR A 63 12.33 -3.93 -10.81
CA THR A 63 11.68 -3.14 -9.76
C THR A 63 10.79 -2.10 -10.42
N PHE A 64 9.47 -2.37 -10.44
CA PHE A 64 8.46 -1.41 -10.84
C PHE A 64 7.99 -0.62 -9.61
N SER A 65 8.22 0.67 -9.59
CA SER A 65 7.77 1.53 -8.48
C SER A 65 6.46 2.23 -8.79
N LEU A 66 5.57 2.26 -7.80
CA LEU A 66 4.32 3.00 -7.85
C LEU A 66 4.38 4.19 -6.89
N VAL A 67 4.33 5.41 -7.43
CA VAL A 67 4.50 6.66 -6.69
C VAL A 67 3.30 7.57 -6.80
N GLY A 68 3.12 8.46 -5.81
CA GLY A 68 2.03 9.43 -5.75
C GLY A 68 1.72 9.81 -4.31
N GLU A 69 0.84 10.78 -4.11
CA GLU A 69 0.44 11.26 -2.78
C GLU A 69 -0.18 10.18 -1.89
N SER A 70 -0.24 10.45 -0.58
CA SER A 70 -0.95 9.58 0.36
C SER A 70 -2.43 9.50 -0.03
N GLY A 71 -3.00 8.29 0.03
CA GLY A 71 -4.40 8.07 -0.39
C GLY A 71 -4.62 7.94 -1.90
N SER A 72 -3.60 8.05 -2.75
CA SER A 72 -3.75 7.93 -4.21
C SER A 72 -4.10 6.52 -4.71
N GLY A 73 -4.09 5.48 -3.85
CA GLY A 73 -4.48 4.12 -4.23
C GLY A 73 -3.33 3.10 -4.32
N LYS A 74 -2.08 3.48 -4.07
CA LYS A 74 -0.89 2.61 -4.17
C LYS A 74 -1.00 1.31 -3.35
N THR A 75 -1.14 1.44 -2.04
CA THR A 75 -1.34 0.31 -1.11
C THR A 75 -2.56 -0.52 -1.48
N THR A 76 -3.60 0.13 -2.01
CA THR A 76 -4.82 -0.55 -2.47
C THR A 76 -4.54 -1.49 -3.63
N ILE A 77 -3.71 -1.06 -4.60
CA ILE A 77 -3.23 -1.89 -5.72
C ILE A 77 -2.37 -3.04 -5.17
N GLY A 78 -1.37 -2.77 -4.33
CA GLY A 78 -0.53 -3.80 -3.75
C GLY A 78 -1.34 -4.89 -3.02
N ARG A 79 -2.34 -4.49 -2.23
CA ARG A 79 -3.24 -5.42 -1.55
C ARG A 79 -4.17 -6.18 -2.49
N ALA A 80 -4.48 -5.64 -3.67
CA ALA A 80 -5.22 -6.38 -4.69
C ALA A 80 -4.36 -7.43 -5.39
N VAL A 81 -3.08 -7.14 -5.62
CA VAL A 81 -2.12 -8.10 -6.20
C VAL A 81 -1.98 -9.34 -5.31
N ILE A 82 -1.87 -9.17 -4.00
CA ILE A 82 -1.85 -10.27 -3.02
C ILE A 82 -3.26 -10.79 -2.68
N ARG A 83 -4.30 -10.37 -3.40
CA ARG A 83 -5.69 -10.84 -3.30
C ARG A 83 -6.42 -10.51 -2.00
N VAL A 84 -5.93 -9.54 -1.21
CA VAL A 84 -6.62 -9.04 0.00
C VAL A 84 -7.78 -8.13 -0.38
N ASN A 85 -7.59 -7.24 -1.36
CA ASN A 85 -8.65 -6.37 -1.86
C ASN A 85 -9.31 -6.98 -3.10
N PRO A 86 -10.64 -7.17 -3.11
CA PRO A 86 -11.35 -7.61 -4.29
C PRO A 86 -11.42 -6.51 -5.35
N LEU A 87 -11.42 -6.90 -6.62
CA LEU A 87 -11.63 -5.99 -7.73
C LEU A 87 -13.13 -5.73 -7.94
N ALA A 88 -13.47 -4.49 -8.28
CA ALA A 88 -14.81 -4.13 -8.76
C ALA A 88 -14.94 -4.38 -10.27
N ARG A 89 -13.82 -4.24 -11.02
CA ARG A 89 -13.71 -4.45 -12.47
C ARG A 89 -12.28 -4.82 -12.84
N GLY A 90 -12.11 -5.39 -14.03
CA GLY A 90 -10.80 -5.73 -14.59
C GLY A 90 -10.26 -7.06 -14.09
N GLU A 91 -9.01 -7.30 -14.39
CA GLU A 91 -8.33 -8.53 -13.99
C GLU A 91 -6.85 -8.30 -13.66
N ILE A 92 -6.32 -9.15 -12.80
CA ILE A 92 -4.90 -9.26 -12.50
C ILE A 92 -4.44 -10.64 -12.97
N LEU A 93 -3.39 -10.63 -13.79
CA LEU A 93 -2.79 -11.83 -14.36
C LEU A 93 -1.38 -11.98 -13.80
N TYR A 94 -1.01 -13.19 -13.40
CA TYR A 94 0.33 -13.57 -13.01
C TYR A 94 0.83 -14.63 -14.00
N LYS A 95 1.93 -14.39 -14.68
CA LYS A 95 2.43 -15.22 -15.82
C LYS A 95 1.32 -15.54 -16.85
N GLY A 96 0.46 -14.54 -17.12
CA GLY A 96 -0.67 -14.71 -18.05
C GLY A 96 -1.89 -15.45 -17.48
N VAL A 97 -1.80 -16.02 -16.29
CA VAL A 97 -2.91 -16.71 -15.63
C VAL A 97 -3.65 -15.75 -14.71
N ARG A 98 -4.97 -15.68 -14.84
CA ARG A 98 -5.81 -14.82 -13.99
C ARG A 98 -5.76 -15.27 -12.54
N ILE A 99 -5.34 -14.36 -11.66
CA ILE A 99 -5.29 -14.56 -10.21
C ILE A 99 -6.37 -13.78 -9.45
N SER A 100 -7.06 -12.84 -10.08
CA SER A 100 -8.13 -12.04 -9.45
C SER A 100 -9.48 -12.79 -9.41
N GLY A 101 -10.34 -12.38 -8.46
CA GLY A 101 -11.68 -12.95 -8.28
C GLY A 101 -11.66 -14.36 -7.66
N LYS A 102 -12.65 -15.17 -8.00
CA LYS A 102 -12.73 -16.56 -7.52
C LYS A 102 -11.80 -17.45 -8.34
N ILE A 103 -10.88 -18.11 -7.69
CA ILE A 103 -9.93 -19.07 -8.28
C ILE A 103 -9.92 -20.37 -7.47
N PRO A 104 -9.45 -21.49 -8.04
CA PRO A 104 -9.28 -22.75 -7.30
C PRO A 104 -8.32 -22.59 -6.12
N HIS A 105 -8.56 -23.29 -5.02
CA HIS A 105 -7.71 -23.25 -3.83
C HIS A 105 -6.25 -23.65 -4.13
N SER A 106 -6.04 -24.61 -5.05
CA SER A 106 -4.69 -25.02 -5.44
C SER A 106 -3.92 -23.87 -6.10
N LEU A 107 -4.56 -23.14 -7.01
CA LEU A 107 -3.99 -21.94 -7.63
C LEU A 107 -3.75 -20.83 -6.61
N ASP A 108 -4.70 -20.60 -5.69
CA ASP A 108 -4.57 -19.61 -4.61
C ASP A 108 -3.34 -19.86 -3.73
N ARG A 109 -3.10 -21.14 -3.37
CA ARG A 109 -1.89 -21.53 -2.62
C ARG A 109 -0.61 -21.24 -3.40
N GLU A 110 -0.58 -21.46 -4.72
CA GLU A 110 0.59 -21.15 -5.53
C GLU A 110 0.82 -19.64 -5.63
N VAL A 111 -0.25 -18.83 -5.77
CA VAL A 111 -0.15 -17.37 -5.70
C VAL A 111 0.47 -16.93 -4.37
N ILE A 112 -0.06 -17.43 -3.24
CA ILE A 112 0.45 -17.06 -1.90
C ILE A 112 1.93 -17.44 -1.74
N ARG A 113 2.38 -18.56 -2.34
CA ARG A 113 3.79 -18.96 -2.30
C ARG A 113 4.68 -18.01 -3.11
N ASN A 114 4.27 -17.68 -4.33
CA ASN A 114 5.11 -16.99 -5.31
C ASN A 114 5.02 -15.46 -5.19
N VAL A 115 3.96 -14.93 -4.56
CA VAL A 115 3.72 -13.50 -4.38
C VAL A 115 3.68 -13.18 -2.90
N GLN A 116 4.69 -12.49 -2.41
CA GLN A 116 4.82 -12.12 -1.01
C GLN A 116 4.65 -10.61 -0.80
N MET A 117 4.40 -10.18 0.44
CA MET A 117 4.28 -8.77 0.77
C MET A 117 5.13 -8.39 1.98
N VAL A 118 5.86 -7.29 1.83
CA VAL A 118 6.52 -6.58 2.93
C VAL A 118 5.66 -5.37 3.27
N PHE A 119 5.17 -5.31 4.50
CA PHE A 119 4.21 -4.30 4.95
C PHE A 119 4.89 -3.03 5.45
N GLN A 120 4.19 -1.92 5.38
CA GLN A 120 4.61 -0.59 5.85
C GLN A 120 4.89 -0.55 7.36
N ASP A 121 4.04 -1.19 8.17
CA ASP A 121 4.21 -1.29 9.61
C ASP A 121 4.64 -2.70 10.01
N PRO A 122 5.95 -2.90 10.30
CA PRO A 122 6.44 -4.20 10.73
C PRO A 122 5.87 -4.64 12.09
N ALA A 123 5.56 -3.70 12.99
CA ALA A 123 5.00 -4.05 14.30
C ALA A 123 3.58 -4.60 14.18
N ALA A 124 2.76 -4.02 13.29
CA ALA A 124 1.41 -4.53 13.04
C ALA A 124 1.39 -5.84 12.24
N SER A 125 2.48 -6.15 11.51
CA SER A 125 2.54 -7.32 10.62
C SER A 125 3.17 -8.56 11.23
N LEU A 126 3.90 -8.44 12.33
CA LEU A 126 4.54 -9.55 13.04
C LEU A 126 3.69 -10.02 14.23
N ASN A 127 3.70 -11.32 14.49
CA ASN A 127 3.05 -11.88 15.68
C ASN A 127 3.93 -11.66 16.90
N GLU A 128 3.59 -10.71 17.76
CA GLU A 128 4.35 -10.37 18.99
C GLU A 128 4.47 -11.52 20.01
N ARG A 129 3.69 -12.60 19.84
CA ARG A 129 3.70 -13.79 20.72
C ARG A 129 4.51 -14.95 20.16
N ALA A 130 5.06 -14.82 18.97
CA ALA A 130 5.87 -15.82 18.31
C ALA A 130 7.34 -15.42 18.31
N THR A 131 8.24 -16.39 18.38
CA THR A 131 9.67 -16.16 18.21
C THR A 131 9.99 -15.81 16.76
N VAL A 132 11.12 -15.16 16.54
CA VAL A 132 11.61 -14.82 15.20
C VAL A 132 11.78 -16.07 14.34
N ASP A 133 12.30 -17.18 14.91
CA ASP A 133 12.38 -18.47 14.22
C ASP A 133 11.01 -18.92 13.69
N TYR A 134 9.98 -18.89 14.53
CA TYR A 134 8.64 -19.30 14.12
C TYR A 134 8.08 -18.38 13.03
N ILE A 135 8.24 -17.05 13.16
CA ILE A 135 7.75 -16.06 12.20
C ILE A 135 8.35 -16.30 10.82
N ILE A 136 9.67 -16.53 10.74
CA ILE A 136 10.34 -16.79 9.46
C ILE A 136 9.97 -18.18 8.94
N SER A 137 9.87 -19.19 9.82
CA SER A 137 9.56 -20.57 9.42
C SER A 137 8.11 -20.82 9.04
N GLU A 138 7.17 -19.94 9.41
CA GLU A 138 5.72 -20.15 9.21
C GLU A 138 5.37 -20.53 7.76
N GLY A 139 5.95 -19.80 6.80
CA GLY A 139 5.76 -20.09 5.38
C GLY A 139 6.35 -21.45 4.99
N LEU A 140 7.54 -21.78 5.49
CA LEU A 140 8.16 -23.08 5.22
C LEU A 140 7.29 -24.24 5.70
N TYR A 141 6.72 -24.15 6.89
CA TYR A 141 5.78 -25.16 7.42
C TYR A 141 4.50 -25.26 6.60
N ASN A 142 3.87 -24.14 6.29
CA ASN A 142 2.60 -24.11 5.59
C ASN A 142 2.68 -24.67 4.17
N PHE A 143 3.82 -24.51 3.51
CA PHE A 143 4.05 -24.94 2.13
C PHE A 143 4.96 -26.16 1.99
N HIS A 144 5.45 -26.72 3.13
CA HIS A 144 6.36 -27.87 3.16
C HIS A 144 7.63 -27.65 2.30
N LEU A 145 8.28 -26.48 2.47
CA LEU A 145 9.45 -26.06 1.69
C LEU A 145 10.78 -26.48 2.31
N PHE A 146 10.81 -27.55 3.06
CA PHE A 146 12.01 -28.13 3.65
C PHE A 146 11.92 -29.66 3.63
N GLU A 147 13.08 -30.31 3.58
CA GLU A 147 13.17 -31.78 3.53
C GLU A 147 13.05 -32.39 4.94
N ASN A 148 13.69 -31.79 5.92
CA ASN A 148 13.71 -32.18 7.32
C ASN A 148 13.99 -30.98 8.21
N GLU A 149 13.89 -31.15 9.52
CA GLU A 149 14.06 -30.06 10.48
C GLU A 149 15.45 -29.39 10.42
N ALA A 150 16.50 -30.13 10.12
CA ALA A 150 17.84 -29.57 9.97
C ALA A 150 17.92 -28.66 8.71
N ASP A 151 17.22 -29.02 7.64
CA ASP A 151 17.11 -28.17 6.43
C ASP A 151 16.33 -26.89 6.71
N ARG A 152 15.21 -26.99 7.46
CA ARG A 152 14.45 -25.82 7.90
C ARG A 152 15.32 -24.84 8.69
N VAL A 153 16.00 -25.35 9.73
CA VAL A 153 16.88 -24.53 10.58
C VAL A 153 17.95 -23.84 9.73
N ARG A 154 18.62 -24.59 8.85
CA ARG A 154 19.64 -24.03 7.93
C ARG A 154 19.07 -22.90 7.05
N LYS A 155 17.88 -23.08 6.46
CA LYS A 155 17.24 -22.04 5.64
C LYS A 155 16.93 -20.78 6.43
N VAL A 156 16.43 -20.93 7.65
CA VAL A 156 16.11 -19.81 8.53
C VAL A 156 17.38 -19.10 9.02
N GLU A 157 18.42 -19.85 9.40
CA GLU A 157 19.71 -19.28 9.80
C GLU A 157 20.39 -18.54 8.64
N ASN A 158 20.36 -19.09 7.45
CA ASN A 158 20.87 -18.41 6.26
C ASN A 158 20.11 -17.10 6.02
N MET A 159 18.77 -17.15 6.04
CA MET A 159 17.94 -15.98 5.78
C MET A 159 18.12 -14.88 6.84
N ILE A 160 18.22 -15.24 8.13
CA ILE A 160 18.43 -14.25 9.19
C ILE A 160 19.80 -13.56 9.04
N ASN A 161 20.83 -14.30 8.62
CA ASN A 161 22.16 -13.75 8.31
C ASN A 161 22.11 -12.86 7.07
N GLU A 162 21.39 -13.24 6.01
CA GLU A 162 21.25 -12.44 4.78
C GLU A 162 20.63 -11.08 5.05
N VAL A 163 19.62 -11.01 5.95
CA VAL A 163 19.03 -9.73 6.34
C VAL A 163 19.86 -8.95 7.36
N GLY A 164 21.08 -9.44 7.70
CA GLY A 164 22.03 -8.76 8.60
C GLY A 164 21.61 -8.80 10.07
N LEU A 165 20.93 -9.86 10.48
CA LEU A 165 20.65 -10.19 11.88
C LEU A 165 21.46 -11.43 12.28
N LEU A 166 21.56 -11.69 13.59
CA LEU A 166 22.34 -12.80 14.10
C LEU A 166 21.46 -14.05 14.39
N PRO A 167 21.97 -15.28 14.23
CA PRO A 167 21.23 -16.50 14.54
C PRO A 167 20.68 -16.55 15.98
N GLU A 168 21.39 -15.98 16.94
CA GLU A 168 20.94 -15.86 18.34
C GLU A 168 19.65 -15.04 18.51
N HIS A 169 19.30 -14.21 17.52
CA HIS A 169 18.05 -13.45 17.49
C HIS A 169 16.82 -14.33 17.23
N LEU A 170 16.99 -15.55 16.71
CA LEU A 170 15.89 -16.44 16.35
C LEU A 170 15.02 -16.84 17.54
N THR A 171 15.58 -16.88 18.75
CA THR A 171 14.87 -17.24 19.99
C THR A 171 14.11 -16.08 20.64
N ARG A 172 14.33 -14.84 20.15
CA ARG A 172 13.74 -13.62 20.70
C ARG A 172 12.36 -13.33 20.07
N TYR A 173 11.64 -12.38 20.69
CA TYR A 173 10.32 -11.94 20.26
C TYR A 173 10.41 -10.57 19.57
N PRO A 174 9.47 -10.21 18.64
CA PRO A 174 9.50 -8.96 17.90
C PRO A 174 9.62 -7.71 18.78
N HIS A 175 8.98 -7.65 19.93
CA HIS A 175 9.03 -6.50 20.84
C HIS A 175 10.42 -6.20 21.42
N GLU A 176 11.37 -7.14 21.33
CA GLU A 176 12.75 -6.96 21.77
C GLU A 176 13.64 -6.29 20.72
N PHE A 177 13.11 -5.95 19.54
CA PHE A 177 13.84 -5.41 18.40
C PHE A 177 13.48 -3.96 18.08
N SER A 178 14.44 -3.22 17.51
CA SER A 178 14.17 -1.90 16.94
C SER A 178 13.27 -1.99 15.71
N GLY A 179 12.66 -0.86 15.30
CA GLY A 179 11.82 -0.81 14.11
C GLY A 179 12.51 -1.32 12.84
N GLY A 180 13.78 -0.94 12.63
CA GLY A 180 14.57 -1.40 11.49
C GLY A 180 14.91 -2.90 11.55
N GLN A 181 15.13 -3.46 12.73
CA GLN A 181 15.33 -4.90 12.90
C GLN A 181 14.03 -5.67 12.66
N ARG A 182 12.88 -5.17 13.13
CA ARG A 182 11.56 -5.77 12.83
C ARG A 182 11.26 -5.76 11.33
N GLN A 183 11.63 -4.68 10.63
CA GLN A 183 11.48 -4.61 9.17
C GLN A 183 12.31 -5.70 8.47
N ARG A 184 13.55 -5.95 8.92
CA ARG A 184 14.38 -7.03 8.39
C ARG A 184 13.82 -8.41 8.70
N ILE A 185 13.21 -8.62 9.87
CA ILE A 185 12.49 -9.86 10.19
C ILE A 185 11.29 -10.03 9.23
N GLY A 186 10.53 -8.98 8.97
CA GLY A 186 9.44 -9.01 7.99
C GLY A 186 9.91 -9.33 6.57
N LEU A 187 11.08 -8.79 6.19
CA LEU A 187 11.73 -9.11 4.92
C LEU A 187 12.19 -10.58 4.88
N ALA A 188 12.84 -11.07 5.93
CA ALA A 188 13.26 -12.47 6.04
C ALA A 188 12.07 -13.44 5.91
N ARG A 189 10.94 -13.12 6.55
CA ARG A 189 9.69 -13.90 6.45
C ARG A 189 9.19 -14.01 5.01
N ALA A 190 9.27 -12.92 4.25
CA ALA A 190 8.85 -12.92 2.85
C ALA A 190 9.85 -13.68 1.96
N MET A 191 11.16 -13.43 2.14
CA MET A 191 12.20 -13.94 1.26
C MET A 191 12.52 -15.43 1.46
N VAL A 192 12.33 -15.98 2.66
CA VAL A 192 12.56 -17.41 2.93
C VAL A 192 11.67 -18.33 2.09
N MET A 193 10.57 -17.79 1.55
CA MET A 193 9.64 -18.47 0.65
C MET A 193 10.16 -18.59 -0.78
N GLU A 194 11.28 -17.92 -1.11
CA GLU A 194 11.84 -17.81 -2.47
C GLU A 194 10.77 -17.32 -3.47
N PRO A 195 10.14 -16.15 -3.22
CA PRO A 195 9.07 -15.65 -4.07
C PRO A 195 9.62 -15.14 -5.42
N GLU A 196 8.79 -15.15 -6.47
CA GLU A 196 9.14 -14.50 -7.74
C GLU A 196 8.73 -13.02 -7.76
N LEU A 197 7.68 -12.66 -6.99
CA LEU A 197 7.17 -11.28 -6.89
C LEU A 197 7.03 -10.86 -5.43
N VAL A 198 7.54 -9.69 -5.10
CA VAL A 198 7.37 -9.07 -3.79
C VAL A 198 6.70 -7.71 -3.92
N VAL A 199 5.57 -7.55 -3.25
CA VAL A 199 4.92 -6.25 -3.06
C VAL A 199 5.54 -5.60 -1.82
N ALA A 200 6.35 -4.58 -2.02
CA ALA A 200 6.99 -3.82 -0.94
C ALA A 200 6.22 -2.50 -0.70
N ASP A 201 5.33 -2.52 0.30
CA ASP A 201 4.46 -1.39 0.62
C ASP A 201 5.15 -0.46 1.63
N GLU A 202 5.72 0.63 1.16
CA GLU A 202 6.49 1.62 1.93
C GLU A 202 7.51 0.99 2.91
N PRO A 203 8.37 0.06 2.47
CA PRO A 203 9.15 -0.81 3.36
C PRO A 203 10.21 -0.07 4.20
N ILE A 204 10.39 1.23 3.97
CA ILE A 204 11.45 2.05 4.58
C ILE A 204 10.93 3.37 5.18
N SER A 205 9.62 3.65 5.09
CA SER A 205 9.04 4.95 5.49
C SER A 205 9.25 5.26 6.98
N ALA A 206 9.19 4.26 7.84
CA ALA A 206 9.33 4.39 9.30
C ALA A 206 10.78 4.22 9.80
N LEU A 207 11.78 4.20 8.90
CA LEU A 207 13.17 3.91 9.26
C LEU A 207 14.06 5.16 9.22
N ASP A 208 15.10 5.18 10.06
CA ASP A 208 16.16 6.18 10.02
C ASP A 208 16.97 6.10 8.72
N VAL A 209 17.56 7.21 8.29
CA VAL A 209 18.26 7.34 6.99
C VAL A 209 19.31 6.24 6.76
N SER A 210 20.13 5.94 7.78
CA SER A 210 21.17 4.90 7.69
C SER A 210 20.60 3.50 7.51
N ILE A 211 19.48 3.20 8.17
CA ILE A 211 18.79 1.91 8.07
C ILE A 211 18.04 1.79 6.73
N ARG A 212 17.47 2.89 6.22
CA ARG A 212 16.85 2.92 4.88
C ARG A 212 17.80 2.44 3.81
N ALA A 213 19.02 3.01 3.78
CA ALA A 213 20.04 2.62 2.80
C ALA A 213 20.40 1.13 2.89
N GLN A 214 20.49 0.58 4.09
CA GLN A 214 20.79 -0.84 4.29
C GLN A 214 19.65 -1.74 3.76
N VAL A 215 18.38 -1.40 4.02
CA VAL A 215 17.23 -2.16 3.53
C VAL A 215 17.11 -2.07 2.01
N LEU A 216 17.35 -0.88 1.41
CA LEU A 216 17.34 -0.71 -0.04
C LEU A 216 18.42 -1.55 -0.73
N ASN A 217 19.65 -1.53 -0.20
CA ASN A 217 20.74 -2.35 -0.71
C ASN A 217 20.43 -3.85 -0.60
N LEU A 218 19.76 -4.26 0.47
CA LEU A 218 19.33 -5.64 0.65
C LEU A 218 18.25 -6.05 -0.37
N LEU A 219 17.27 -5.20 -0.63
CA LEU A 219 16.25 -5.44 -1.68
C LEU A 219 16.91 -5.53 -3.07
N LYS A 220 17.86 -4.62 -3.37
CA LYS A 220 18.60 -4.64 -4.64
C LYS A 220 19.46 -5.89 -4.77
N LYS A 221 20.09 -6.35 -3.68
CA LYS A 221 20.83 -7.61 -3.63
C LYS A 221 19.92 -8.79 -4.00
N PHE A 222 18.76 -8.92 -3.37
CA PHE A 222 17.81 -9.99 -3.69
C PHE A 222 17.30 -9.91 -5.15
N GLN A 223 17.08 -8.70 -5.68
CA GLN A 223 16.73 -8.53 -7.10
C GLN A 223 17.80 -9.10 -8.01
N THR A 224 19.07 -8.72 -7.79
CA THR A 224 20.18 -9.09 -8.67
C THR A 224 20.63 -10.55 -8.52
N GLU A 225 20.67 -11.06 -7.29
CA GLU A 225 21.17 -12.42 -7.01
C GLU A 225 20.10 -13.50 -7.18
N GLN A 226 18.84 -13.19 -6.88
CA GLN A 226 17.74 -14.15 -6.90
C GLN A 226 16.68 -13.85 -7.97
N ASN A 227 16.91 -12.82 -8.80
CA ASN A 227 16.00 -12.39 -9.87
C ASN A 227 14.57 -12.09 -9.38
N ILE A 228 14.44 -11.54 -8.17
CA ILE A 228 13.14 -11.18 -7.58
C ILE A 228 12.59 -9.95 -8.29
N THR A 229 11.31 -10.01 -8.63
CA THR A 229 10.56 -8.87 -9.17
C THR A 229 9.91 -8.10 -8.04
N TYR A 230 9.92 -6.76 -8.10
CA TYR A 230 9.28 -5.92 -7.10
C TYR A 230 8.16 -5.06 -7.68
N LEU A 231 7.02 -5.03 -6.97
CA LEU A 231 6.11 -3.89 -6.98
C LEU A 231 6.45 -3.04 -5.74
N PHE A 232 7.22 -1.98 -5.94
CA PHE A 232 7.71 -1.12 -4.86
C PHE A 232 6.80 0.10 -4.71
N ILE A 233 6.14 0.26 -3.59
CA ILE A 233 5.23 1.38 -3.30
C ILE A 233 5.97 2.38 -2.42
N ALA A 234 6.03 3.63 -2.86
CA ALA A 234 6.66 4.71 -2.12
C ALA A 234 5.98 6.06 -2.39
N HIS A 235 6.24 7.01 -1.50
CA HIS A 235 5.88 8.42 -1.69
C HIS A 235 7.11 9.31 -1.91
N ASP A 236 8.33 8.81 -1.67
CA ASP A 236 9.58 9.54 -1.80
C ASP A 236 10.26 9.20 -3.14
N LEU A 237 10.19 10.12 -4.09
CA LEU A 237 10.77 9.97 -5.43
C LEU A 237 12.30 9.90 -5.45
N SER A 238 12.99 10.49 -4.47
CA SER A 238 14.45 10.42 -4.40
C SER A 238 14.94 8.99 -4.17
N ILE A 239 14.21 8.23 -3.37
CA ILE A 239 14.47 6.81 -3.10
C ILE A 239 14.11 5.96 -4.31
N VAL A 240 12.98 6.25 -4.92
CA VAL A 240 12.46 5.53 -6.09
C VAL A 240 13.43 5.63 -7.26
N ARG A 241 14.04 6.79 -7.50
CA ARG A 241 15.09 6.97 -8.53
C ARG A 241 16.25 5.99 -8.38
N PHE A 242 16.62 5.66 -7.13
CA PHE A 242 17.74 4.76 -6.86
C PHE A 242 17.41 3.28 -7.08
N ILE A 243 16.19 2.85 -6.72
CA ILE A 243 15.87 1.42 -6.70
C ILE A 243 15.15 0.93 -7.96
N SER A 244 14.47 1.82 -8.69
CA SER A 244 13.51 1.45 -9.74
C SER A 244 14.14 1.32 -11.11
N ASP A 245 13.68 0.33 -11.84
CA ASP A 245 13.90 0.21 -13.28
C ASP A 245 12.83 1.02 -14.04
N ARG A 246 11.55 0.90 -13.63
CA ARG A 246 10.42 1.68 -14.18
C ARG A 246 9.56 2.25 -13.05
N ILE A 247 8.91 3.37 -13.33
CA ILE A 247 8.09 4.09 -12.38
C ILE A 247 6.72 4.35 -12.97
N GLY A 248 5.65 4.01 -12.22
CA GLY A 248 4.29 4.39 -12.49
C GLY A 248 3.84 5.48 -11.49
N VAL A 249 3.34 6.59 -12.02
CA VAL A 249 2.79 7.69 -11.22
C VAL A 249 1.29 7.56 -11.14
N ILE A 250 0.75 7.56 -9.90
CA ILE A 250 -0.68 7.44 -9.65
C ILE A 250 -1.22 8.70 -8.98
N TYR A 251 -2.27 9.28 -9.55
CA TYR A 251 -2.99 10.43 -9.02
C TYR A 251 -4.48 10.12 -8.84
N LYS A 252 -5.02 10.30 -7.64
CA LYS A 252 -6.44 10.06 -7.29
C LYS A 252 -7.00 8.74 -7.88
N GLY A 253 -6.23 7.66 -7.76
CA GLY A 253 -6.60 6.32 -8.19
C GLY A 253 -6.33 5.98 -9.66
N ARG A 254 -5.78 6.89 -10.45
CA ARG A 254 -5.51 6.70 -11.87
C ARG A 254 -4.01 6.78 -12.17
N ILE A 255 -3.50 5.85 -12.97
CA ILE A 255 -2.15 5.93 -13.51
C ILE A 255 -2.11 7.10 -14.51
N VAL A 256 -1.21 8.04 -14.28
CA VAL A 256 -1.07 9.24 -15.12
C VAL A 256 0.19 9.22 -15.97
N GLU A 257 1.23 8.51 -15.54
CA GLU A 257 2.47 8.39 -16.29
C GLU A 257 3.20 7.10 -15.93
N ILE A 258 3.84 6.45 -16.90
CA ILE A 258 4.74 5.30 -16.70
C ILE A 258 5.92 5.46 -17.64
N ALA A 259 7.14 5.36 -17.09
CA ALA A 259 8.36 5.35 -17.91
C ALA A 259 9.49 4.62 -17.17
N SER A 260 10.64 4.42 -17.84
CA SER A 260 11.87 4.06 -17.13
C SER A 260 12.23 5.13 -16.11
N SER A 261 13.00 4.76 -15.09
CA SER A 261 13.40 5.73 -14.05
C SER A 261 14.12 6.94 -14.66
N GLU A 262 15.07 6.71 -15.55
CA GLU A 262 15.82 7.79 -16.23
C GLU A 262 14.89 8.66 -17.07
N GLU A 263 14.06 8.05 -17.92
CA GLU A 263 13.13 8.75 -18.80
C GLU A 263 12.15 9.63 -18.02
N LEU A 264 11.58 9.12 -16.91
CA LEU A 264 10.63 9.88 -16.10
C LEU A 264 11.26 11.12 -15.44
N PHE A 265 12.51 11.02 -15.01
CA PHE A 265 13.21 12.15 -14.39
C PHE A 265 13.72 13.18 -15.40
N ASP A 266 14.06 12.74 -16.61
CA ASP A 266 14.52 13.63 -17.68
C ASP A 266 13.36 14.29 -18.43
N PHE A 267 12.25 13.54 -18.59
CA PHE A 267 11.05 13.97 -19.32
C PHE A 267 9.77 13.71 -18.51
N PRO A 268 9.53 14.39 -17.38
CA PRO A 268 8.26 14.31 -16.65
C PRO A 268 7.18 15.07 -17.43
N LEU A 269 6.42 14.38 -18.27
CA LEU A 269 5.51 15.00 -19.23
C LEU A 269 4.16 15.36 -18.61
N HIS A 270 3.61 14.50 -17.75
CA HIS A 270 2.37 14.84 -17.08
C HIS A 270 2.61 15.90 -16.01
N PRO A 271 1.83 16.99 -15.96
CA PRO A 271 2.04 18.10 -15.02
C PRO A 271 2.11 17.69 -13.54
N TYR A 272 1.35 16.66 -13.16
CA TYR A 272 1.44 16.10 -11.81
C TYR A 272 2.80 15.47 -11.53
N THR A 273 3.37 14.73 -12.47
CA THR A 273 4.71 14.15 -12.34
C THR A 273 5.76 15.26 -12.20
N HIS A 274 5.64 16.31 -13.00
CA HIS A 274 6.50 17.48 -12.89
C HIS A 274 6.41 18.11 -11.48
N SER A 275 5.20 18.27 -10.95
CA SER A 275 5.00 18.79 -9.58
C SER A 275 5.66 17.92 -8.53
N LEU A 276 5.50 16.59 -8.62
CA LEU A 276 6.13 15.66 -7.68
C LEU A 276 7.68 15.73 -7.73
N ILE A 277 8.28 15.78 -8.92
CA ILE A 277 9.72 15.87 -9.07
C ILE A 277 10.24 17.22 -8.60
N SER A 278 9.51 18.32 -8.88
CA SER A 278 9.86 19.65 -8.39
C SER A 278 9.89 19.73 -6.86
N ALA A 279 9.14 18.87 -6.17
CA ALA A 279 9.09 18.83 -4.70
C ALA A 279 10.26 18.06 -4.06
N ILE A 280 11.10 17.35 -4.84
CA ILE A 280 12.25 16.60 -4.30
C ILE A 280 13.23 17.54 -3.60
N PRO A 281 13.59 17.33 -2.32
CA PRO A 281 14.52 18.20 -1.62
C PRO A 281 15.91 18.23 -2.27
N ILE A 282 16.50 19.42 -2.36
CA ILE A 282 17.89 19.62 -2.82
C ILE A 282 18.81 19.57 -1.59
N PRO A 283 19.89 18.77 -1.60
CA PRO A 283 20.78 18.65 -0.43
C PRO A 283 21.46 19.96 -0.03
N ASP A 284 21.60 20.92 -0.97
CA ASP A 284 22.17 22.24 -0.68
C ASP A 284 21.09 23.19 -0.14
N PRO A 285 21.17 23.66 1.13
CA PRO A 285 20.17 24.55 1.73
C PRO A 285 20.02 25.90 1.03
N LYS A 286 21.07 26.39 0.34
CA LYS A 286 21.00 27.66 -0.41
C LYS A 286 20.18 27.49 -1.68
N LEU A 287 20.39 26.39 -2.38
CA LEU A 287 19.61 26.06 -3.58
C LEU A 287 18.17 25.71 -3.22
N GLU A 288 17.96 24.94 -2.16
CA GLU A 288 16.61 24.58 -1.69
C GLU A 288 15.77 25.82 -1.34
N LYS A 289 16.38 26.85 -0.71
CA LYS A 289 15.69 28.09 -0.35
C LYS A 289 15.19 28.87 -1.57
N ASN A 290 15.89 28.79 -2.70
CA ASN A 290 15.58 29.50 -3.95
C ASN A 290 14.84 28.62 -4.97
N LYS A 291 14.47 27.41 -4.59
CA LYS A 291 13.77 26.46 -5.44
C LYS A 291 12.33 26.91 -5.70
N VAL A 292 11.93 26.87 -6.97
CA VAL A 292 10.58 27.15 -7.39
C VAL A 292 9.79 25.85 -7.41
N LEU A 293 8.73 25.76 -6.58
CA LEU A 293 7.84 24.61 -6.56
C LEU A 293 6.80 24.75 -7.67
N PHE A 294 6.60 23.71 -8.43
CA PHE A 294 5.52 23.61 -9.39
C PHE A 294 4.32 22.93 -8.73
N THR A 295 3.19 23.61 -8.65
CA THR A 295 1.96 23.08 -8.09
C THR A 295 1.05 22.60 -9.22
N TYR A 296 0.58 21.35 -9.14
CA TYR A 296 -0.35 20.79 -10.11
C TYR A 296 -1.79 21.17 -9.78
N ASP A 297 -2.47 21.77 -10.76
CA ASP A 297 -3.91 22.05 -10.72
C ASP A 297 -4.62 21.19 -11.78
N PRO A 298 -5.53 20.27 -11.37
CA PRO A 298 -6.29 19.46 -12.33
C PRO A 298 -7.17 20.27 -13.29
N SER A 299 -7.50 21.52 -12.99
CA SER A 299 -8.35 22.37 -13.83
C SER A 299 -7.68 22.80 -15.15
N ILE A 300 -6.36 22.60 -15.28
CA ILE A 300 -5.63 22.85 -16.54
C ILE A 300 -6.07 21.90 -17.66
N HIS A 301 -6.65 20.75 -17.30
CA HIS A 301 -7.10 19.75 -18.25
C HIS A 301 -8.57 19.95 -18.62
N ASP A 302 -8.86 20.03 -19.93
CA ASP A 302 -10.23 20.02 -20.44
C ASP A 302 -10.56 18.67 -21.07
N TYR A 303 -11.25 17.83 -20.30
CA TYR A 303 -11.71 16.51 -20.75
C TYR A 303 -13.21 16.48 -21.09
N SER A 304 -13.83 17.63 -21.29
CA SER A 304 -15.28 17.74 -21.59
C SER A 304 -15.64 17.19 -22.96
N THR A 305 -14.78 17.40 -23.95
CA THR A 305 -15.02 17.04 -25.35
C THR A 305 -14.22 15.83 -25.83
N ASP A 306 -13.03 15.63 -25.28
CA ASP A 306 -12.12 14.52 -25.66
C ASP A 306 -11.68 13.78 -24.39
N GLN A 307 -12.04 12.49 -24.31
CA GLN A 307 -11.74 11.67 -23.14
C GLN A 307 -10.26 11.29 -23.12
N PRO A 308 -9.59 11.46 -21.98
CA PRO A 308 -8.18 11.14 -21.88
C PRO A 308 -7.93 9.62 -21.78
N GLU A 309 -6.83 9.18 -22.36
CA GLU A 309 -6.37 7.79 -22.34
C GLU A 309 -4.88 7.72 -21.94
N LEU A 310 -4.44 6.57 -21.46
CA LEU A 310 -3.02 6.28 -21.21
C LEU A 310 -2.39 5.79 -22.51
N VAL A 311 -1.54 6.60 -23.14
CA VAL A 311 -1.00 6.37 -24.49
C VAL A 311 0.52 6.25 -24.42
N ASN A 312 1.07 5.25 -25.13
CA ASN A 312 2.52 5.13 -25.32
C ASN A 312 2.96 6.14 -26.39
N ILE A 313 3.85 7.05 -26.01
CA ILE A 313 4.39 8.10 -26.89
C ILE A 313 5.75 7.72 -27.51
N GLY A 314 6.19 6.50 -27.34
CA GLY A 314 7.52 6.00 -27.68
C GLY A 314 8.42 5.83 -26.45
N HIS A 315 9.56 5.18 -26.59
CA HIS A 315 10.54 4.93 -25.51
C HIS A 315 9.98 4.21 -24.27
N ASP A 316 8.92 3.40 -24.44
CA ASP A 316 8.16 2.78 -23.34
C ASP A 316 7.63 3.81 -22.33
N HIS A 317 7.34 5.01 -22.81
CA HIS A 317 6.83 6.13 -22.04
C HIS A 317 5.32 6.29 -22.28
N TRP A 318 4.54 6.05 -21.24
CA TRP A 318 3.09 6.10 -21.25
C TRP A 318 2.63 7.33 -20.50
N VAL A 319 1.79 8.18 -21.11
CA VAL A 319 1.26 9.39 -20.50
C VAL A 319 -0.25 9.44 -20.67
N TYR A 320 -0.94 9.88 -19.62
CA TYR A 320 -2.38 10.07 -19.61
C TYR A 320 -2.74 11.47 -20.07
N GLY A 321 -3.58 11.58 -21.08
CA GLY A 321 -4.01 12.85 -21.61
C GLY A 321 -5.03 12.70 -22.74
N ASN A 322 -5.66 13.80 -23.15
CA ASN A 322 -6.48 13.85 -24.35
C ASN A 322 -5.59 13.94 -25.60
N LYS A 323 -6.16 13.84 -26.79
CA LYS A 323 -5.39 13.83 -28.05
C LYS A 323 -4.48 15.04 -28.21
N LYS A 324 -4.95 16.23 -27.85
CA LYS A 324 -4.17 17.47 -27.94
C LYS A 324 -2.96 17.42 -26.99
N GLU A 325 -3.17 17.03 -25.75
CA GLU A 325 -2.10 16.91 -24.75
C GLU A 325 -1.07 15.86 -25.16
N ILE A 326 -1.51 14.72 -25.70
CA ILE A 326 -0.62 13.67 -26.20
C ILE A 326 0.25 14.16 -27.36
N GLU A 327 -0.30 14.98 -28.27
CA GLU A 327 0.51 15.60 -29.34
C GLU A 327 1.53 16.59 -28.78
N GLU A 328 1.16 17.38 -27.79
CA GLU A 328 2.08 18.29 -27.07
C GLU A 328 3.20 17.53 -26.37
N TYR A 329 2.87 16.43 -25.66
CA TYR A 329 3.86 15.58 -24.97
C TYR A 329 4.82 14.92 -25.96
N LYS A 330 4.34 14.43 -27.10
CA LYS A 330 5.18 13.91 -28.18
C LYS A 330 6.13 14.99 -28.70
N ALA A 331 5.63 16.18 -28.99
CA ALA A 331 6.44 17.29 -29.48
C ALA A 331 7.53 17.72 -28.47
N ILE A 332 7.23 17.70 -27.17
CA ILE A 332 8.21 17.97 -26.11
C ILE A 332 9.29 16.88 -26.13
N ARG A 333 8.87 15.61 -26.17
CA ARG A 333 9.83 14.49 -26.17
C ARG A 333 10.70 14.41 -27.42
N GLU A 334 10.15 14.72 -28.59
CA GLU A 334 10.86 14.75 -29.88
C GLU A 334 11.97 15.82 -29.94
N LYS A 335 11.84 16.93 -29.20
CA LYS A 335 12.91 17.92 -29.08
C LYS A 335 14.17 17.36 -28.44
N GLY A 336 14.02 16.29 -27.63
CA GLY A 336 15.14 15.55 -27.02
C GLY A 336 15.90 16.31 -25.93
N GLU A 337 15.47 17.51 -25.55
CA GLU A 337 16.08 18.29 -24.49
C GLU A 337 15.42 17.93 -23.14
N PRO A 338 16.17 17.39 -22.15
CA PRO A 338 15.62 17.05 -20.84
C PRO A 338 14.92 18.26 -20.21
N LEU A 339 13.72 18.04 -19.67
CA LEU A 339 13.03 19.07 -18.92
C LEU A 339 13.77 19.27 -17.59
N GLN A 340 13.84 20.51 -17.12
CA GLN A 340 14.42 20.84 -15.82
C GLN A 340 13.28 21.08 -14.81
N PRO A 341 12.71 20.02 -14.22
CA PRO A 341 11.57 20.16 -13.31
C PRO A 341 11.95 20.85 -11.99
N ILE A 342 13.25 20.89 -11.66
CA ILE A 342 13.77 21.61 -10.51
C ILE A 342 14.32 22.95 -10.99
N THR A 343 13.57 24.02 -10.78
CA THR A 343 13.97 25.38 -11.14
C THR A 343 14.41 26.14 -9.90
N ILE A 344 15.52 26.86 -10.00
CA ILE A 344 16.06 27.72 -8.95
C ILE A 344 15.91 29.18 -9.38
N ALA A 345 15.22 29.98 -8.57
CA ALA A 345 15.09 31.41 -8.83
C ALA A 345 16.45 32.13 -8.70
N ALA A 346 16.72 33.08 -9.58
CA ALA A 346 17.88 33.91 -9.46
C ALA A 346 17.88 34.73 -8.15
N GLU A 347 19.06 34.99 -7.56
CA GLU A 347 19.15 35.79 -6.34
C GLU A 347 18.50 37.16 -6.57
N GLY A 348 17.51 37.50 -5.74
CA GLY A 348 16.80 38.78 -5.80
C GLY A 348 15.43 38.75 -6.52
N GLN A 349 15.03 37.65 -7.13
CA GLN A 349 13.64 37.44 -7.56
C GLN A 349 12.80 36.97 -6.37
N SER A 350 11.78 37.79 -6.01
CA SER A 350 10.76 37.32 -5.07
C SER A 350 10.03 36.15 -5.71
N VAL A 351 10.21 34.97 -5.16
CA VAL A 351 9.36 33.83 -5.48
C VAL A 351 7.98 34.21 -4.94
N SER A 352 7.08 34.66 -5.81
CA SER A 352 5.67 34.71 -5.47
C SER A 352 5.25 33.23 -5.27
N LEU A 353 5.21 32.79 -4.03
CA LEU A 353 4.34 31.70 -3.65
C LEU A 353 2.95 32.13 -4.12
N HIS A 354 2.49 31.60 -5.24
CA HIS A 354 1.07 31.40 -5.43
C HIS A 354 0.71 30.35 -4.37
N THR A 355 0.58 30.81 -3.14
CA THR A 355 -0.31 30.22 -2.18
C THR A 355 -1.65 30.25 -2.89
N LEU A 356 -2.07 29.11 -3.43
CA LEU A 356 -3.47 28.85 -3.65
C LEU A 356 -4.08 29.11 -2.27
N GLU A 357 -4.74 30.26 -2.12
CA GLU A 357 -5.72 30.41 -1.06
C GLU A 357 -6.73 29.31 -1.36
N GLU A 358 -6.58 28.18 -0.65
CA GLU A 358 -7.64 27.19 -0.57
C GLU A 358 -8.91 27.96 -0.30
N THR A 359 -9.83 27.90 -1.24
CA THR A 359 -11.13 28.56 -1.07
C THR A 359 -11.72 28.02 0.22
N ALA A 360 -12.46 28.85 0.94
CA ALA A 360 -13.12 28.44 2.19
C ALA A 360 -14.01 27.18 1.97
N GLU A 361 -14.47 26.97 0.74
CA GLU A 361 -15.24 25.80 0.31
C GLU A 361 -14.36 24.54 0.18
N GLU A 362 -13.13 24.63 -0.33
CA GLU A 362 -12.20 23.49 -0.40
C GLU A 362 -11.71 23.06 0.98
N ARG A 363 -11.41 24.02 1.88
CA ARG A 363 -11.12 23.69 3.29
C ARG A 363 -12.32 23.06 3.99
N ALA A 364 -13.53 23.53 3.71
CA ALA A 364 -14.74 22.94 4.27
C ALA A 364 -14.97 21.51 3.73
N ALA A 365 -14.72 21.27 2.44
CA ALA A 365 -14.84 19.96 1.83
C ALA A 365 -13.76 18.97 2.33
N ASP A 366 -12.52 19.42 2.49
CA ASP A 366 -11.44 18.60 3.05
C ASP A 366 -11.63 18.35 4.55
N GLU A 367 -12.09 19.34 5.32
CA GLU A 367 -12.47 19.13 6.71
C GLU A 367 -13.68 18.21 6.85
N GLU A 368 -14.65 18.26 5.95
CA GLU A 368 -15.79 17.36 5.94
C GLU A 368 -15.38 15.94 5.53
N PHE A 369 -14.46 15.79 4.56
CA PHE A 369 -13.86 14.52 4.16
C PHE A 369 -13.02 13.89 5.29
N LEU A 370 -12.20 14.68 5.99
CA LEU A 370 -11.40 14.24 7.14
C LEU A 370 -12.25 13.98 8.38
N ARG A 371 -13.45 14.61 8.49
CA ARG A 371 -14.39 14.43 9.61
C ARG A 371 -15.38 13.28 9.40
N ALA A 372 -15.49 12.71 8.23
CA ALA A 372 -16.39 11.60 7.92
C ALA A 372 -15.67 10.23 8.05
N PRO A 373 -15.62 9.64 9.22
CA PRO A 373 -15.13 8.25 9.34
C PRO A 373 -16.18 7.34 8.69
N VAL A 374 -15.71 6.50 7.80
CA VAL A 374 -16.45 5.58 6.91
C VAL A 374 -17.32 4.55 7.66
N HIS A 375 -17.93 4.76 8.73
CA HIS A 375 -18.92 3.94 9.48
C HIS A 375 -19.29 4.49 10.86
N ASP A 376 -18.97 5.75 11.16
CA ASP A 376 -19.34 6.34 12.44
C ASP A 376 -20.63 7.16 12.29
N THR A 377 -21.74 6.48 12.01
CA THR A 377 -23.03 7.11 11.71
C THR A 377 -23.70 7.77 12.92
N GLY A 378 -23.21 7.51 14.15
CA GLY A 378 -23.86 7.97 15.38
C GLY A 378 -25.32 7.51 15.48
N ALA A 379 -25.61 6.31 14.98
CA ALA A 379 -26.92 5.76 14.74
C ALA A 379 -27.88 5.98 15.93
N TRP A 380 -29.06 6.55 15.68
CA TRP A 380 -30.02 6.93 16.72
C TRP A 380 -30.46 5.76 17.60
N TRP A 381 -30.54 4.56 17.04
CA TRP A 381 -30.90 3.33 17.78
C TRP A 381 -29.83 2.91 18.80
N LEU A 382 -28.54 3.18 18.55
CA LEU A 382 -27.46 2.97 19.50
C LEU A 382 -27.61 3.90 20.71
N LYS A 383 -28.05 5.15 20.48
CA LYS A 383 -28.34 6.10 21.57
C LYS A 383 -29.49 5.63 22.41
N LEU A 384 -30.58 5.16 21.75
CA LEU A 384 -31.75 4.63 22.42
C LEU A 384 -31.41 3.40 23.26
N LEU A 385 -30.66 2.44 22.69
CA LEU A 385 -30.24 1.24 23.38
C LEU A 385 -29.33 1.55 24.57
N SER A 386 -28.39 2.49 24.40
CA SER A 386 -27.47 2.93 25.46
C SER A 386 -28.18 3.69 26.57
N PHE A 387 -29.29 4.37 26.28
CA PHE A 387 -30.15 5.02 27.27
C PHE A 387 -30.98 4.03 28.10
N LEU A 388 -31.58 3.04 27.40
CA LEU A 388 -32.43 2.01 28.04
C LEU A 388 -31.61 0.99 28.85
N LEU A 389 -30.42 0.67 28.41
CA LEU A 389 -29.50 -0.28 29.04
C LEU A 389 -28.13 0.38 29.29
N PRO A 390 -28.02 1.26 30.29
CA PRO A 390 -26.84 2.10 30.47
C PRO A 390 -25.52 1.34 30.62
N ILE A 391 -25.54 0.20 31.31
CA ILE A 391 -24.35 -0.63 31.49
C ILE A 391 -23.86 -1.17 30.13
N LEU A 392 -24.75 -1.67 29.29
CA LEU A 392 -24.42 -2.12 27.94
C LEU A 392 -23.96 -0.96 27.04
N GLY A 393 -24.54 0.23 27.23
CA GLY A 393 -24.12 1.45 26.56
C GLY A 393 -22.69 1.87 26.90
N LEU A 394 -22.29 1.74 28.16
CA LEU A 394 -20.90 2.01 28.58
C LEU A 394 -19.92 0.98 28.02
N ILE A 395 -20.30 -0.30 27.97
CA ILE A 395 -19.49 -1.34 27.36
C ILE A 395 -19.34 -1.09 25.86
N ALA A 396 -20.44 -0.77 25.16
CA ALA A 396 -20.41 -0.43 23.74
C ALA A 396 -19.52 0.81 23.47
N ALA A 397 -19.62 1.85 24.33
CA ALA A 397 -18.77 3.01 24.25
C ALA A 397 -17.27 2.64 24.34
N GLN A 398 -16.87 1.76 25.26
CA GLN A 398 -15.49 1.30 25.36
C GLN A 398 -15.01 0.54 24.10
N VAL A 399 -15.88 -0.28 23.51
CA VAL A 399 -15.58 -0.99 22.26
C VAL A 399 -15.38 -0.01 21.11
N PHE A 400 -16.25 0.99 20.99
CA PHE A 400 -16.12 2.01 19.95
C PHE A 400 -14.87 2.89 20.16
N LYS A 401 -14.51 3.21 21.40
CA LYS A 401 -13.26 3.91 21.73
C LYS A 401 -12.04 3.12 21.24
N LYS A 402 -11.99 1.80 21.48
CA LYS A 402 -10.90 0.95 21.02
C LYS A 402 -10.82 0.85 19.48
N LYS A 403 -11.95 0.97 18.78
CA LYS A 403 -12.04 0.93 17.31
C LYS A 403 -11.96 2.31 16.65
N PHE A 404 -11.67 3.37 17.41
CA PHE A 404 -11.60 4.76 16.94
C PHE A 404 -12.91 5.33 16.35
N TYR A 405 -14.06 4.76 16.66
CA TYR A 405 -15.36 5.31 16.27
C TYR A 405 -15.82 6.39 17.24
N LEU A 406 -15.20 7.57 17.18
CA LEU A 406 -15.39 8.65 18.15
C LEU A 406 -16.83 9.17 18.23
N ARG A 407 -17.55 9.19 17.12
CA ARG A 407 -18.94 9.67 17.06
C ARG A 407 -19.89 8.70 17.78
N ASN A 408 -19.76 7.41 17.53
CA ASN A 408 -20.50 6.36 18.22
C ASN A 408 -20.10 6.25 19.68
N TYR A 409 -18.81 6.40 20.01
CA TYR A 409 -18.34 6.48 21.40
C TYR A 409 -19.03 7.61 22.15
N ARG A 410 -18.96 8.85 21.65
CA ARG A 410 -19.56 10.03 22.29
C ARG A 410 -21.08 9.89 22.41
N ALA A 411 -21.74 9.33 21.38
CA ALA A 411 -23.18 9.12 21.39
C ALA A 411 -23.62 8.10 22.46
N CYS A 412 -22.97 6.93 22.49
CA CYS A 412 -23.26 5.88 23.47
C CYS A 412 -22.92 6.29 24.89
N PHE A 413 -21.77 6.96 25.09
CA PHE A 413 -21.33 7.41 26.40
C PHE A 413 -22.27 8.45 27.01
N LYS A 414 -22.64 9.50 26.22
CA LYS A 414 -23.60 10.51 26.69
C LYS A 414 -24.98 9.92 27.01
N ALA A 415 -25.50 9.08 26.11
CA ALA A 415 -26.80 8.46 26.29
C ALA A 415 -26.83 7.52 27.51
N ALA A 416 -25.75 6.76 27.75
CA ALA A 416 -25.62 5.89 28.91
C ALA A 416 -25.59 6.69 30.24
N ILE A 417 -24.88 7.82 30.28
CA ILE A 417 -24.87 8.70 31.48
C ILE A 417 -26.24 9.28 31.75
N TYR A 418 -26.95 9.76 30.71
CA TYR A 418 -28.31 10.25 30.89
C TYR A 418 -29.25 9.15 31.37
N GLY A 419 -29.11 7.93 30.86
CA GLY A 419 -29.88 6.77 31.31
C GLY A 419 -29.64 6.44 32.80
N LEU A 420 -28.39 6.48 33.26
CA LEU A 420 -28.03 6.28 34.68
C LEU A 420 -28.63 7.35 35.58
N ILE A 421 -28.55 8.62 35.16
CA ILE A 421 -29.13 9.74 35.92
C ILE A 421 -30.64 9.55 36.03
N THR A 422 -31.32 9.21 34.94
CA THR A 422 -32.78 9.00 34.90
C THR A 422 -33.19 7.83 35.80
N LEU A 423 -32.45 6.70 35.77
CA LEU A 423 -32.68 5.58 36.69
C LEU A 423 -32.49 5.95 38.14
N GLY A 424 -31.47 6.77 38.45
CA GLY A 424 -31.22 7.29 39.80
C GLY A 424 -32.39 8.16 40.30
N VAL A 425 -32.89 9.08 39.45
CA VAL A 425 -34.05 9.91 39.78
C VAL A 425 -35.30 9.06 40.00
N ILE A 426 -35.58 8.09 39.16
CA ILE A 426 -36.73 7.17 39.31
C ILE A 426 -36.60 6.38 40.62
N ALA A 427 -35.42 5.88 40.95
CA ALA A 427 -35.18 5.17 42.23
C ALA A 427 -35.45 6.05 43.46
N VAL A 428 -34.99 7.32 43.42
CA VAL A 428 -35.25 8.27 44.50
C VAL A 428 -36.75 8.56 44.64
N ILE A 429 -37.45 8.79 43.52
CA ILE A 429 -38.90 9.01 43.54
C ILE A 429 -39.62 7.78 44.09
N PHE A 430 -39.23 6.58 43.67
CA PHE A 430 -39.81 5.32 44.14
C PHE A 430 -39.59 5.12 45.66
N CYS A 431 -38.37 5.41 46.16
CA CYS A 431 -38.09 5.38 47.61
C CYS A 431 -38.92 6.38 48.37
N LEU A 432 -39.11 7.60 47.82
CA LEU A 432 -39.96 8.62 48.45
C LEU A 432 -41.44 8.20 48.49
N LEU A 433 -41.95 7.58 47.42
CA LEU A 433 -43.31 7.05 47.37
C LEU A 433 -43.51 5.87 48.34
N LEU A 434 -42.51 5.00 48.50
CA LEU A 434 -42.53 3.94 49.51
C LEU A 434 -42.51 4.47 50.91
N LEU A 435 -41.74 5.54 51.21
CA LEU A 435 -41.72 6.22 52.52
C LEU A 435 -43.08 6.86 52.80
N LEU A 436 -43.74 7.47 51.82
CA LEU A 436 -45.07 8.06 51.95
C LEU A 436 -46.18 7.02 52.11
N ALA A 437 -45.99 5.79 51.63
CA ALA A 437 -46.94 4.70 51.75
C ALA A 437 -46.83 3.94 53.08
N VAL A 438 -45.76 4.18 53.87
CA VAL A 438 -45.52 3.56 55.16
C VAL A 438 -45.91 4.50 56.34
N VAL A 439 -46.15 5.78 56.04
CA VAL A 439 -46.69 6.78 56.94
C VAL A 439 -48.21 6.88 56.77
#